data_831e784106867768a5ca40fe2d00e6fc
#
_entry.id   831e784106867768a5ca40fe2d00e6fc
#
_cell.length_a   1.000
_cell.length_b   1.000
_cell.length_c   1.000
_cell.angle_alpha   90.00
_cell.angle_beta   90.00
_cell.angle_gamma   90.00
#
_symmetry.space_group_name_H-M   'P 1'
#
loop_
_entity.id
_entity.type
_entity.pdbx_description
1 polymer ?
#
loop_
_entity_poly.entity_id
_entity_poly.type
_entity_poly.pdbx_seq_one_letter_code
_entity_poly.pdbx_strand_id
1 'polypeptide(L)' 'MTELEGHLLNALEHLQQDYMRRLNEWESAFAELQKMHAGTQQNNEILNERVVNLSQQVQLLAGQVDRLSRLFITNNR' A
#
# COMPACT_ATOMS: atom_id res chain seq x y z
N MET A 1 -55.54 -13.55 3.07
CA MET A 1 -54.80 -12.61 2.22
C MET A 1 -53.93 -11.67 3.02
N THR A 2 -54.39 -11.21 4.15
CA THR A 2 -53.63 -10.31 5.02
C THR A 2 -52.34 -10.92 5.58
N GLU A 3 -52.36 -12.23 5.84
CA GLU A 3 -51.17 -12.95 6.34
C GLU A 3 -50.07 -13.02 5.28
N LEU A 4 -50.47 -13.26 4.04
CA LEU A 4 -49.51 -13.33 2.92
C LEU A 4 -48.88 -11.97 2.66
N GLU A 5 -49.68 -10.90 2.72
CA GLU A 5 -49.19 -9.53 2.59
C GLU A 5 -48.21 -9.16 3.70
N GLY A 6 -48.56 -9.58 4.94
CA GLY A 6 -47.65 -9.34 6.07
C GLY A 6 -46.34 -10.06 5.94
N HIS A 7 -46.34 -11.31 5.45
CA HIS A 7 -45.12 -12.08 5.22
C HIS A 7 -44.27 -11.44 4.10
N LEU A 8 -44.94 -10.97 3.07
CA LEU A 8 -44.25 -10.29 1.96
C LEU A 8 -43.61 -8.99 2.40
N LEU A 9 -44.30 -8.18 3.17
CA LEU A 9 -43.78 -6.93 3.72
C LEU A 9 -42.59 -7.18 4.63
N ASN A 10 -42.67 -8.22 5.51
CA ASN A 10 -41.57 -8.59 6.38
C ASN A 10 -40.34 -9.03 5.58
N ALA A 11 -40.57 -9.83 4.55
CA ALA A 11 -39.47 -10.27 3.67
C ALA A 11 -38.81 -9.10 2.97
N LEU A 12 -39.60 -8.14 2.50
CA LEU A 12 -39.08 -6.93 1.85
C LEU A 12 -38.28 -6.06 2.82
N GLU A 13 -38.77 -5.92 4.05
CA GLU A 13 -38.06 -5.17 5.09
C GLU A 13 -36.73 -5.79 5.41
N HIS A 14 -36.69 -7.13 5.55
CA HIS A 14 -35.44 -7.85 5.80
C HIS A 14 -34.44 -7.70 4.66
N LEU A 15 -34.93 -7.80 3.42
CA LEU A 15 -34.13 -7.59 2.24
C LEU A 15 -33.53 -6.19 2.19
N GLN A 16 -34.35 -5.19 2.50
CA GLN A 16 -33.93 -3.81 2.51
C GLN A 16 -32.85 -3.58 3.58
N GLN A 17 -33.05 -4.12 4.79
CA GLN A 17 -32.09 -3.99 5.87
C GLN A 17 -30.76 -4.67 5.52
N ASP A 18 -30.83 -5.88 4.95
CA ASP A 18 -29.64 -6.59 4.49
C ASP A 18 -28.89 -5.81 3.41
N TYR A 19 -29.62 -5.24 2.49
CA TYR A 19 -29.04 -4.43 1.41
C TYR A 19 -28.33 -3.21 1.98
N MET A 20 -28.97 -2.49 2.89
CA MET A 20 -28.37 -1.32 3.54
C MET A 20 -27.13 -1.67 4.34
N ARG A 21 -27.17 -2.79 5.05
CA ARG A 21 -26.01 -3.26 5.81
C ARG A 21 -24.85 -3.60 4.89
N ARG A 22 -25.11 -4.29 3.78
CA ARG A 22 -24.07 -4.61 2.79
C ARG A 22 -23.48 -3.37 2.16
N LEU A 23 -24.32 -2.39 1.87
CA LEU A 23 -23.84 -1.10 1.33
C LEU A 23 -22.89 -0.42 2.31
N ASN A 24 -23.25 -0.38 3.58
CA ASN A 24 -22.42 0.23 4.61
C ASN A 24 -21.08 -0.52 4.76
N GLU A 25 -21.12 -1.85 4.73
CA GLU A 25 -19.91 -2.67 4.78
C GLU A 25 -19.01 -2.41 3.57
N TRP A 26 -19.61 -2.28 2.39
CA TRP A 26 -18.87 -1.98 1.17
C TRP A 26 -18.22 -0.61 1.23
N GLU A 27 -18.95 0.40 1.70
CA GLU A 27 -18.42 1.75 1.85
C GLU A 27 -17.23 1.78 2.81
N SER A 28 -17.34 1.07 3.93
CA SER A 28 -16.23 0.95 4.88
C SER A 28 -15.03 0.25 4.26
N ALA A 29 -15.26 -0.84 3.53
CA ALA A 29 -14.21 -1.57 2.86
C ALA A 29 -13.50 -0.71 1.80
N PHE A 30 -14.26 0.07 1.05
CA PHE A 30 -13.69 1.00 0.06
C PHE A 30 -12.85 2.06 0.72
N ALA A 31 -13.32 2.64 1.81
CA ALA A 31 -12.58 3.66 2.55
C ALA A 31 -11.24 3.11 3.06
N GLU A 32 -11.25 1.89 3.59
CA GLU A 32 -10.04 1.22 4.04
C GLU A 32 -9.09 0.92 2.90
N LEU A 33 -9.62 0.45 1.77
CA LEU A 33 -8.82 0.20 0.58
C LEU A 33 -8.13 1.46 0.08
N GLN A 34 -8.84 2.59 0.09
CA GLN A 34 -8.27 3.87 -0.30
C GLN A 34 -7.13 4.28 0.63
N LYS A 35 -7.30 4.09 1.93
CA LYS A 35 -6.26 4.36 2.92
C LYS A 35 -5.04 3.49 2.69
N MET A 36 -5.26 2.21 2.47
CA MET A 36 -4.18 1.26 2.20
C MET A 36 -3.44 1.61 0.92
N HIS A 37 -4.17 2.00 -0.11
CA HIS A 37 -3.58 2.40 -1.38
C HIS A 37 -2.71 3.65 -1.23
N ALA A 38 -3.22 4.66 -0.52
CA ALA A 38 -2.46 5.88 -0.23
C ALA A 38 -1.20 5.58 0.58
N GLY A 39 -1.33 4.70 1.58
CA GLY A 39 -0.19 4.27 2.38
C GLY A 39 0.85 3.52 1.56
N THR A 40 0.39 2.66 0.63
CA THR A 40 1.28 1.93 -0.26
C THR A 40 2.02 2.88 -1.19
N GLN A 41 1.35 3.89 -1.73
CA GLN A 41 1.98 4.89 -2.58
C GLN A 41 3.05 5.66 -1.82
N GLN A 42 2.77 6.07 -0.59
CA GLN A 42 3.75 6.75 0.27
C GLN A 42 4.95 5.86 0.54
N ASN A 43 4.71 4.60 0.87
CA ASN A 43 5.78 3.64 1.11
C ASN A 43 6.63 3.43 -0.13
N ASN A 44 6.02 3.39 -1.30
CA ASN A 44 6.74 3.25 -2.56
C ASN A 44 7.63 4.46 -2.83
N GLU A 45 7.15 5.65 -2.56
CA GLU A 45 7.94 6.88 -2.70
C GLU A 45 9.15 6.87 -1.77
N ILE A 46 8.93 6.50 -0.51
CA ILE A 46 10.01 6.41 0.47
C ILE A 46 11.02 5.36 0.05
N LEU A 47 10.55 4.20 -0.42
CA LEU A 47 11.44 3.14 -0.90
C LEU A 47 12.26 3.59 -2.10
N ASN A 48 11.66 4.31 -3.03
CA ASN A 48 12.38 4.85 -4.18
C ASN A 48 13.47 5.83 -3.74
N GLU A 49 13.16 6.71 -2.80
CA GLU A 49 14.16 7.65 -2.25
C GLU A 49 15.31 6.89 -1.59
N ARG A 50 15.00 5.85 -0.83
CA ARG A 50 16.00 5.04 -0.16
C ARG A 50 16.88 4.30 -1.18
N VAL A 51 16.28 3.77 -2.22
CA VAL A 51 17.02 3.10 -3.28
C VAL A 51 17.98 4.06 -3.97
N VAL A 52 17.52 5.27 -4.28
CA VAL A 52 18.36 6.30 -4.89
C VAL A 52 19.51 6.68 -3.96
N ASN A 53 19.23 6.89 -2.69
CA ASN A 53 20.26 7.23 -1.69
C ASN A 53 21.29 6.11 -1.55
N LEU A 54 20.83 4.85 -1.48
CA LEU A 54 21.73 3.71 -1.40
C LEU A 54 22.59 3.57 -2.65
N SER A 55 22.01 3.80 -3.81
CA SER A 55 22.78 3.79 -5.07
C SER A 55 23.90 4.83 -5.05
N GLN A 56 23.61 6.03 -4.57
CA GLN A 56 24.59 7.10 -4.44
C GLN A 56 25.69 6.71 -3.45
N GLN A 57 25.33 6.13 -2.32
CA GLN A 57 26.29 5.67 -1.32
C GLN A 57 27.20 4.56 -1.87
N VAL A 58 26.61 3.63 -2.62
CA VAL A 58 27.36 2.56 -3.26
C VAL A 58 28.37 3.14 -4.26
N GLN A 59 27.96 4.12 -5.04
CA GLN A 59 28.85 4.78 -6.00
C GLN A 59 30.00 5.49 -5.28
N LEU A 60 29.70 6.18 -4.19
CA LEU A 60 30.74 6.86 -3.39
C LEU A 60 31.73 5.84 -2.81
N LEU A 61 31.22 4.73 -2.26
CA LEU A 61 32.05 3.66 -1.73
C LEU A 61 32.92 3.05 -2.81
N ALA A 62 32.36 2.80 -3.98
CA ALA A 62 33.10 2.24 -5.10
C ALA A 62 34.24 3.19 -5.51
N GLY A 63 33.98 4.51 -5.51
CA GLY A 63 35.01 5.50 -5.78
C GLY A 63 36.11 5.52 -4.75
N GLN A 64 35.75 5.37 -3.45
CA GLN A 64 36.71 5.31 -2.35
C GLN A 64 37.57 4.06 -2.44
N VAL A 65 36.96 2.92 -2.73
CA VAL A 65 37.67 1.65 -2.89
C VAL A 65 38.64 1.76 -4.07
N ASP A 66 38.23 2.37 -5.17
CA ASP A 66 39.08 2.57 -6.34
C ASP A 66 40.30 3.42 -5.99
N ARG A 67 40.09 4.53 -5.28
CA ARG A 67 41.19 5.40 -4.82
C ARG A 67 42.17 4.66 -3.92
N LEU A 68 41.62 3.89 -2.98
CA LEU A 68 42.42 3.10 -2.04
C LEU A 68 43.25 2.07 -2.78
N SER A 69 42.65 1.40 -3.75
CA SER A 69 43.35 0.44 -4.61
C SER A 69 44.49 1.06 -5.38
N ARG A 70 44.27 2.22 -5.95
CA ARG A 70 45.30 2.96 -6.67
C ARG A 70 46.46 3.37 -5.77
N LEU A 71 46.14 3.89 -4.60
CA LEU A 71 47.16 4.28 -3.61
C LEU A 71 47.96 3.10 -3.17
N PHE A 72 47.34 1.96 -2.95
CA PHE A 72 47.99 0.71 -2.54
C PHE A 72 48.95 0.25 -3.64
N ILE A 73 48.51 0.26 -4.88
CA ILE A 73 49.38 -0.14 -6.02
C ILE A 73 50.54 0.80 -6.17
N THR A 74 50.31 2.12 -6.04
CA THR A 74 51.35 3.13 -6.17
C THR A 74 52.39 2.99 -5.06
N ASN A 75 51.97 2.71 -3.82
CA ASN A 75 52.86 2.56 -2.68
C ASN A 75 53.73 1.29 -2.73
N ASN A 76 53.23 0.24 -3.40
CA ASN A 76 53.94 -1.02 -3.53
C ASN A 76 54.95 -1.01 -4.69
N ARG A 77 54.98 0.05 -5.47
CA ARG A 77 55.98 0.21 -6.50
C ARG A 77 57.17 0.99 -5.96
#